data_d3d77ce4eaaf8acb85b98689ec280bcd
#
_entry.id   d3d77ce4eaaf8acb85b98689ec280bcd
#
_cell.length_a   1.000
_cell.length_b   1.000
_cell.length_c   1.000
_cell.angle_alpha   90.00
_cell.angle_beta   90.00
_cell.angle_gamma   90.00
#
_symmetry.space_group_name_H-M   'P 1'
#
loop_
_entity.id
_entity.type
_entity.pdbx_description
1 polymer ?
#
loop_
_entity_poly.entity_id
_entity_poly.type
_entity_poly.pdbx_seq_one_letter_code
_entity_poly.pdbx_strand_id
1 'polypeptide(L)'
;DILDSGRALERMQAIIEANAIDIANGEAAGLSPAMMDRLKLNEGRIRAIEDGIRAIAELKDPVGETIAEWDRPNGLHIERVRTPLGVIGVIYESRPNVTADAGALCLKAGNAVILRGGSDSANSSRAIHACLVKGLKAAGLPEDAIQLVPTTDRAAVGEMLKGLGGNIDVIVPRGGRSLVERVQTEARVPVFAHLEGICHLYIDKSADLDMAVRIAVNAKMRRTGVCGATETLLVDR
;
A
#
# COMPACT_ATOMS: atom_id res chain seq x y z
N ASP A 1 14.04 -13.42 -5.50
CA ASP A 1 12.76 -13.47 -6.21
C ASP A 1 11.61 -13.13 -5.24
N ILE A 2 10.59 -12.34 -5.70
CA ILE A 2 9.43 -11.95 -4.88
C ILE A 2 8.63 -13.19 -4.41
N LEU A 3 8.62 -14.27 -5.20
CA LEU A 3 7.98 -15.52 -4.80
C LEU A 3 8.64 -16.16 -3.57
N ASP A 4 9.95 -16.02 -3.41
CA ASP A 4 10.64 -16.50 -2.20
C ASP A 4 10.31 -15.61 -0.99
N SER A 5 10.03 -14.32 -1.20
CA SER A 5 9.48 -13.45 -0.14
C SER A 5 8.10 -13.93 0.31
N GLY A 6 7.25 -14.40 -0.62
CA GLY A 6 5.94 -15.01 -0.30
C GLY A 6 6.06 -16.24 0.59
N ARG A 7 7.01 -17.15 0.32
CA ARG A 7 7.27 -18.34 1.16
C ARG A 7 7.71 -17.98 2.58
N ALA A 8 8.30 -16.81 2.78
CA ALA A 8 8.68 -16.36 4.12
C ALA A 8 7.46 -16.08 5.02
N LEU A 9 6.26 -15.88 4.44
CA LEU A 9 4.99 -15.77 5.19
C LEU A 9 4.47 -17.10 5.74
N GLU A 10 5.09 -18.24 5.41
CA GLU A 10 4.76 -19.56 5.99
C GLU A 10 4.91 -19.60 7.52
N ARG A 11 5.58 -18.61 8.12
CA ARG A 11 5.56 -18.40 9.58
C ARG A 11 4.29 -17.70 10.07
N MET A 12 3.18 -18.12 9.56
CA MET A 12 1.84 -17.62 9.87
C MET A 12 1.61 -17.50 11.39
N GLN A 13 2.06 -18.49 12.13
CA GLN A 13 1.86 -18.53 13.60
C GLN A 13 2.52 -17.33 14.30
N ALA A 14 3.75 -16.96 13.92
CA ALA A 14 4.44 -15.81 14.50
C ALA A 14 3.74 -14.47 14.18
N ILE A 15 3.14 -14.36 12.99
CA ILE A 15 2.36 -13.18 12.63
C ILE A 15 1.05 -13.13 13.44
N ILE A 16 0.37 -14.26 13.63
CA ILE A 16 -0.86 -14.34 14.43
C ILE A 16 -0.58 -13.97 15.89
N GLU A 17 0.51 -14.47 16.48
CA GLU A 17 0.91 -14.15 17.85
C GLU A 17 1.24 -12.65 18.01
N ALA A 18 2.01 -12.09 17.09
CA ALA A 18 2.29 -10.65 17.06
C ALA A 18 1.01 -9.81 16.90
N ASN A 19 0.08 -10.26 16.07
CA ASN A 19 -1.19 -9.58 15.87
C ASN A 19 -2.11 -9.65 17.11
N ALA A 20 -2.07 -10.75 17.87
CA ALA A 20 -2.83 -10.85 19.12
C ALA A 20 -2.40 -9.77 20.13
N ILE A 21 -1.12 -9.42 20.18
CA ILE A 21 -0.61 -8.32 21.02
C ILE A 21 -1.17 -6.98 20.54
N ASP A 22 -1.15 -6.72 19.24
CA ASP A 22 -1.66 -5.47 18.67
C ASP A 22 -3.19 -5.35 18.88
N ILE A 23 -3.94 -6.44 18.77
CA ILE A 23 -5.38 -6.49 19.04
C ILE A 23 -5.67 -6.15 20.50
N ALA A 24 -4.98 -6.79 21.47
CA ALA A 24 -5.15 -6.51 22.89
C ALA A 24 -4.84 -5.03 23.21
N ASN A 25 -3.77 -4.48 22.64
CA ASN A 25 -3.41 -3.07 22.80
C ASN A 25 -4.48 -2.13 22.18
N GLY A 26 -5.02 -2.49 21.01
CA GLY A 26 -6.06 -1.74 20.33
C GLY A 26 -7.38 -1.73 21.12
N GLU A 27 -7.78 -2.85 21.70
CA GLU A 27 -8.94 -2.94 22.58
C GLU A 27 -8.75 -2.07 23.85
N ALA A 28 -7.59 -2.16 24.49
CA ALA A 28 -7.26 -1.34 25.64
C ALA A 28 -7.24 0.17 25.33
N ALA A 29 -6.82 0.53 24.13
CA ALA A 29 -6.82 1.92 23.63
C ALA A 29 -8.19 2.41 23.14
N GLY A 30 -9.22 1.56 23.10
CA GLY A 30 -10.57 1.91 22.65
C GLY A 30 -10.67 2.21 21.15
N LEU A 31 -9.90 1.50 20.32
CA LEU A 31 -10.00 1.67 18.87
C LEU A 31 -11.41 1.36 18.36
N SER A 32 -11.87 2.11 17.36
CA SER A 32 -13.18 1.90 16.75
C SER A 32 -13.29 0.50 16.11
N PRO A 33 -14.52 -0.07 16.03
CA PRO A 33 -14.70 -1.38 15.38
C PRO A 33 -14.14 -1.45 13.96
N ALA A 34 -14.21 -0.37 13.20
CA ALA A 34 -13.66 -0.30 11.85
C ALA A 34 -12.11 -0.33 11.84
N MET A 35 -11.45 0.26 12.84
CA MET A 35 -9.98 0.17 12.99
C MET A 35 -9.58 -1.22 13.48
N MET A 36 -10.32 -1.80 14.42
CA MET A 36 -10.08 -3.17 14.90
C MET A 36 -10.22 -4.21 13.78
N ASP A 37 -11.24 -4.08 12.91
CA ASP A 37 -11.39 -4.97 11.75
C ASP A 37 -10.20 -4.85 10.78
N ARG A 38 -9.68 -3.64 10.55
CA ARG A 38 -8.51 -3.42 9.68
C ARG A 38 -7.22 -3.98 10.29
N LEU A 39 -7.11 -3.93 11.61
CA LEU A 39 -5.92 -4.39 12.35
C LEU A 39 -5.83 -5.92 12.41
N LYS A 40 -6.98 -6.59 12.49
CA LYS A 40 -7.06 -8.03 12.73
C LYS A 40 -6.48 -8.84 11.57
N LEU A 41 -5.54 -9.72 11.89
CA LEU A 41 -5.01 -10.76 11.01
C LEU A 41 -5.47 -12.13 11.52
N ASN A 42 -5.91 -12.95 10.60
CA ASN A 42 -6.18 -14.37 10.82
C ASN A 42 -5.54 -15.15 9.67
N GLU A 43 -5.58 -16.48 9.74
CA GLU A 43 -5.00 -17.34 8.71
C GLU A 43 -5.46 -16.96 7.29
N GLY A 44 -6.76 -16.75 7.08
CA GLY A 44 -7.29 -16.39 5.77
C GLY A 44 -6.78 -15.04 5.25
N ARG A 45 -6.64 -14.04 6.16
CA ARG A 45 -6.08 -12.73 5.79
C ARG A 45 -4.58 -12.80 5.52
N ILE A 46 -3.84 -13.64 6.23
CA ILE A 46 -2.40 -13.85 5.96
C ILE A 46 -2.20 -14.57 4.63
N ARG A 47 -3.02 -15.59 4.32
CA ARG A 47 -3.00 -16.23 2.99
C ARG A 47 -3.34 -15.24 1.88
N ALA A 48 -4.31 -14.36 2.10
CA ALA A 48 -4.62 -13.31 1.11
C ALA A 48 -3.45 -12.32 0.90
N ILE A 49 -2.64 -12.04 1.94
CA ILE A 49 -1.40 -11.25 1.79
C ILE A 49 -0.39 -12.04 0.92
N GLU A 50 -0.21 -13.33 1.18
CA GLU A 50 0.68 -14.18 0.37
C GLU A 50 0.24 -14.22 -1.09
N ASP A 51 -1.05 -14.45 -1.35
CA ASP A 51 -1.62 -14.44 -2.70
C ASP A 51 -1.41 -13.07 -3.38
N GLY A 52 -1.56 -11.98 -2.63
CA GLY A 52 -1.26 -10.63 -3.12
C GLY A 52 0.19 -10.46 -3.56
N ILE A 53 1.17 -10.95 -2.77
CA ILE A 53 2.59 -10.92 -3.14
C ILE A 53 2.85 -11.77 -4.39
N ARG A 54 2.22 -12.95 -4.50
CA ARG A 54 2.32 -13.81 -5.70
C ARG A 54 1.78 -13.09 -6.94
N ALA A 55 0.60 -12.47 -6.83
CA ALA A 55 0.03 -11.68 -7.91
C ALA A 55 0.94 -10.51 -8.32
N ILE A 56 1.58 -9.82 -7.36
CA ILE A 56 2.57 -8.77 -7.67
C ILE A 56 3.79 -9.35 -8.42
N ALA A 57 4.25 -10.54 -8.05
CA ALA A 57 5.37 -11.19 -8.73
C ALA A 57 5.06 -11.50 -10.21
N GLU A 58 3.81 -11.84 -10.52
CA GLU A 58 3.31 -12.13 -11.88
C GLU A 58 3.11 -10.86 -12.75
N LEU A 59 3.07 -9.67 -12.15
CA LEU A 59 2.96 -8.43 -12.93
C LEU A 59 4.15 -8.30 -13.90
N LYS A 60 3.88 -7.73 -15.07
CA LYS A 60 4.95 -7.35 -16.00
C LYS A 60 5.95 -6.42 -15.30
N ASP A 61 7.24 -6.64 -15.54
CA ASP A 61 8.27 -5.72 -15.05
C ASP A 61 8.12 -4.35 -15.75
N PRO A 62 7.90 -3.26 -15.00
CA PRO A 62 7.75 -1.95 -15.61
C PRO A 62 9.09 -1.28 -15.92
N VAL A 63 10.21 -1.74 -15.35
CA VAL A 63 11.52 -1.10 -15.50
C VAL A 63 12.04 -1.31 -16.91
N GLY A 64 12.47 -0.23 -17.56
CA GLY A 64 12.98 -0.27 -18.93
C GLY A 64 11.90 -0.29 -20.02
N GLU A 65 10.61 -0.24 -19.67
CA GLU A 65 9.53 -0.18 -20.66
C GLU A 65 9.51 1.18 -21.36
N THR A 66 9.63 1.19 -22.70
CA THR A 66 9.40 2.40 -23.51
C THR A 66 7.90 2.66 -23.60
N ILE A 67 7.44 3.79 -23.08
CA ILE A 67 6.02 4.20 -23.06
C ILE A 67 5.63 5.17 -24.14
N ALA A 68 6.59 5.80 -24.78
CA ALA A 68 6.42 6.67 -25.96
C ALA A 68 7.76 6.83 -26.68
N GLU A 69 7.71 6.99 -27.99
CA GLU A 69 8.88 7.30 -28.83
C GLU A 69 8.47 8.27 -29.94
N TRP A 70 9.40 9.12 -30.37
CA TRP A 70 9.18 10.05 -31.46
C TRP A 70 10.48 10.59 -32.02
N ASP A 71 10.46 10.93 -33.33
CA ASP A 71 11.56 11.58 -34.02
C ASP A 71 11.42 13.10 -34.02
N ARG A 72 12.53 13.80 -34.05
CA ARG A 72 12.60 15.26 -34.19
C ARG A 72 13.13 15.61 -35.56
N PRO A 73 12.77 16.83 -36.13
CA PRO A 73 13.21 17.24 -37.43
C PRO A 73 14.75 17.35 -37.61
N ASN A 74 15.49 17.46 -36.51
CA ASN A 74 16.95 17.49 -36.45
C ASN A 74 17.60 16.11 -36.43
N GLY A 75 16.84 15.02 -36.59
CA GLY A 75 17.33 13.63 -36.59
C GLY A 75 17.49 12.99 -35.22
N LEU A 76 17.08 13.66 -34.13
CA LEU A 76 17.05 13.04 -32.81
C LEU A 76 15.88 12.05 -32.70
N HIS A 77 16.16 10.82 -32.27
CA HIS A 77 15.16 9.86 -31.79
C HIS A 77 15.07 9.96 -30.28
N ILE A 78 13.86 10.15 -29.76
CA ILE A 78 13.58 10.32 -28.32
C ILE A 78 12.69 9.19 -27.86
N GLU A 79 13.12 8.50 -26.79
CA GLU A 79 12.32 7.51 -26.09
C GLU A 79 12.01 7.96 -24.68
N ARG A 80 10.78 7.72 -24.25
CA ARG A 80 10.35 7.88 -22.86
C ARG A 80 10.31 6.52 -22.18
N VAL A 81 11.30 6.25 -21.34
CA VAL A 81 11.50 4.95 -20.69
C VAL A 81 11.12 5.03 -19.22
N ARG A 82 10.46 3.99 -18.70
CA ARG A 82 10.17 3.87 -17.27
C ARG A 82 11.43 3.54 -16.50
N THR A 83 11.71 4.30 -15.46
CA THR A 83 12.80 4.07 -14.51
C THR A 83 12.28 4.00 -13.08
N PRO A 84 12.98 3.33 -12.15
CA PRO A 84 12.64 3.42 -10.73
C PRO A 84 12.64 4.87 -10.23
N LEU A 85 11.79 5.17 -9.26
CA LEU A 85 11.74 6.49 -8.61
C LEU A 85 12.91 6.67 -7.63
N GLY A 86 13.44 5.57 -7.08
CA GLY A 86 14.48 5.57 -6.07
C GLY A 86 14.01 4.96 -4.75
N VAL A 87 14.03 5.73 -3.66
CA VAL A 87 13.58 5.31 -2.33
C VAL A 87 12.21 5.89 -2.01
N ILE A 88 11.25 5.04 -1.75
CA ILE A 88 9.87 5.42 -1.44
C ILE A 88 9.62 5.32 0.06
N GLY A 89 9.22 6.42 0.69
CA GLY A 89 8.72 6.43 2.07
C GLY A 89 7.22 6.11 2.10
N VAL A 90 6.80 5.02 2.74
CA VAL A 90 5.38 4.69 2.89
C VAL A 90 4.96 4.82 4.36
N ILE A 91 4.05 5.76 4.64
CA ILE A 91 3.54 6.03 5.99
C ILE A 91 2.09 5.56 6.05
N TYR A 92 1.78 4.61 6.96
CA TYR A 92 0.47 3.98 7.01
C TYR A 92 -0.04 3.76 8.43
N GLU A 93 -1.37 3.63 8.58
CA GLU A 93 -2.08 3.47 9.85
C GLU A 93 -2.94 2.20 9.82
N SER A 94 -3.05 1.51 10.97
CA SER A 94 -4.00 0.40 11.25
C SER A 94 -4.14 -0.64 10.14
N ARG A 95 -3.07 -0.95 9.41
CA ARG A 95 -3.11 -1.84 8.24
C ARG A 95 -1.81 -2.63 8.11
N PRO A 96 -1.59 -3.67 8.93
CA PRO A 96 -0.34 -4.44 8.89
C PRO A 96 -0.05 -5.08 7.53
N ASN A 97 -1.07 -5.41 6.73
CA ASN A 97 -0.90 -5.92 5.37
C ASN A 97 -0.14 -4.96 4.43
N VAL A 98 -0.24 -3.64 4.67
CA VAL A 98 0.48 -2.65 3.85
C VAL A 98 2.00 -2.85 3.92
N THR A 99 2.52 -3.40 5.01
CA THR A 99 3.94 -3.78 5.12
C THR A 99 4.38 -4.70 3.97
N ALA A 100 3.56 -5.70 3.68
CA ALA A 100 3.82 -6.66 2.59
C ALA A 100 3.52 -6.06 1.22
N ASP A 101 2.33 -5.48 1.06
CA ASP A 101 1.86 -4.96 -0.21
C ASP A 101 2.78 -3.86 -0.76
N ALA A 102 3.11 -2.86 0.08
CA ALA A 102 3.99 -1.76 -0.31
C ALA A 102 5.43 -2.22 -0.52
N GLY A 103 5.93 -3.13 0.35
CA GLY A 103 7.25 -3.72 0.20
C GLY A 103 7.42 -4.42 -1.14
N ALA A 104 6.50 -5.31 -1.48
CA ALA A 104 6.53 -6.09 -2.71
C ALA A 104 6.36 -5.21 -3.97
N LEU A 105 5.41 -4.25 -3.95
CA LEU A 105 5.18 -3.36 -5.09
C LEU A 105 6.38 -2.45 -5.38
N CYS A 106 6.99 -1.87 -4.34
CA CYS A 106 8.17 -1.04 -4.51
C CYS A 106 9.34 -1.86 -5.08
N LEU A 107 9.59 -3.06 -4.53
CA LEU A 107 10.63 -3.95 -5.00
C LEU A 107 10.39 -4.38 -6.45
N LYS A 108 9.15 -4.75 -6.84
CA LYS A 108 8.78 -5.13 -8.21
C LYS A 108 9.03 -4.02 -9.21
N ALA A 109 8.86 -2.77 -8.79
CA ALA A 109 9.10 -1.59 -9.61
C ALA A 109 10.56 -1.07 -9.52
N GLY A 110 11.49 -1.85 -8.95
CA GLY A 110 12.90 -1.52 -8.84
C GLY A 110 13.23 -0.45 -7.81
N ASN A 111 12.32 -0.15 -6.88
CA ASN A 111 12.51 0.86 -5.83
C ASN A 111 12.88 0.21 -4.50
N ALA A 112 13.71 0.88 -3.71
CA ALA A 112 13.79 0.61 -2.28
C ALA A 112 12.62 1.29 -1.54
N VAL A 113 12.29 0.78 -0.34
CA VAL A 113 11.19 1.33 0.45
C VAL A 113 11.54 1.44 1.92
N ILE A 114 11.14 2.55 2.54
CA ILE A 114 11.18 2.78 3.98
C ILE A 114 9.74 2.83 4.48
N LEU A 115 9.35 1.81 5.23
CA LEU A 115 8.00 1.61 5.75
C LEU A 115 7.88 2.19 7.16
N ARG A 116 6.82 2.95 7.43
CA ARG A 116 6.47 3.44 8.75
C ARG A 116 5.02 3.12 9.05
N GLY A 117 4.79 2.04 9.78
CA GLY A 117 3.46 1.64 10.27
C GLY A 117 2.99 2.44 11.48
N GLY A 118 1.70 2.43 11.74
CA GLY A 118 1.11 2.96 12.96
C GLY A 118 1.58 2.21 14.21
N SER A 119 1.49 2.86 15.38
CA SER A 119 1.81 2.22 16.66
C SER A 119 0.85 1.07 17.01
N ASP A 120 -0.35 1.12 16.49
CA ASP A 120 -1.42 0.13 16.66
C ASP A 120 -1.16 -1.21 15.98
N SER A 121 -0.29 -1.24 14.96
CA SER A 121 0.07 -2.45 14.20
C SER A 121 1.56 -2.77 14.24
N ALA A 122 2.29 -2.23 15.21
CA ALA A 122 3.74 -2.30 15.23
C ALA A 122 4.32 -3.71 15.36
N ASN A 123 3.69 -4.58 16.14
CA ASN A 123 4.15 -5.97 16.32
C ASN A 123 3.88 -6.80 15.06
N SER A 124 2.68 -6.72 14.51
CA SER A 124 2.31 -7.37 13.26
C SER A 124 3.20 -6.93 12.10
N SER A 125 3.42 -5.62 11.96
CA SER A 125 4.28 -5.06 10.92
C SER A 125 5.72 -5.55 11.01
N ARG A 126 6.29 -5.65 12.22
CA ARG A 126 7.62 -6.23 12.44
C ARG A 126 7.69 -7.70 12.06
N ALA A 127 6.67 -8.50 12.42
CA ALA A 127 6.62 -9.92 12.09
C ALA A 127 6.54 -10.14 10.57
N ILE A 128 5.71 -9.37 9.86
CA ILE A 128 5.61 -9.41 8.40
C ILE A 128 6.93 -8.97 7.76
N HIS A 129 7.52 -7.85 8.20
CA HIS A 129 8.79 -7.35 7.70
C HIS A 129 9.92 -8.39 7.85
N ALA A 130 10.00 -9.07 9.01
CA ALA A 130 10.98 -10.13 9.22
C ALA A 130 10.83 -11.29 8.23
N CYS A 131 9.61 -11.58 7.78
CA CYS A 131 9.36 -12.55 6.71
C CYS A 131 9.88 -12.06 5.35
N LEU A 132 9.61 -10.79 5.02
CA LEU A 132 10.09 -10.17 3.76
C LEU A 132 11.62 -10.16 3.69
N VAL A 133 12.30 -9.77 4.78
CA VAL A 133 13.78 -9.78 4.86
C VAL A 133 14.34 -11.19 4.63
N LYS A 134 13.68 -12.23 5.17
CA LYS A 134 14.09 -13.61 4.89
C LYS A 134 13.95 -13.98 3.41
N GLY A 135 12.85 -13.53 2.78
CA GLY A 135 12.65 -13.72 1.35
C GLY A 135 13.72 -13.00 0.53
N LEU A 136 14.06 -11.75 0.87
CA LEU A 136 15.15 -11.01 0.23
C LEU A 136 16.48 -11.76 0.33
N LYS A 137 16.85 -12.24 1.53
CA LYS A 137 18.06 -13.05 1.73
C LYS A 137 18.06 -14.31 0.88
N ALA A 138 16.96 -15.05 0.88
CA ALA A 138 16.84 -16.29 0.11
C ALA A 138 16.99 -16.06 -1.40
N ALA A 139 16.53 -14.89 -1.88
CA ALA A 139 16.66 -14.46 -3.27
C ALA A 139 18.01 -13.81 -3.62
N GLY A 140 18.92 -13.64 -2.65
CA GLY A 140 20.19 -12.95 -2.85
C GLY A 140 20.06 -11.45 -3.05
N LEU A 141 18.95 -10.85 -2.61
CA LEU A 141 18.68 -9.42 -2.69
C LEU A 141 19.15 -8.70 -1.40
N PRO A 142 19.49 -7.40 -1.48
CA PRO A 142 19.84 -6.62 -0.32
C PRO A 142 18.70 -6.57 0.72
N GLU A 143 19.01 -6.86 1.98
CA GLU A 143 18.02 -6.82 3.07
C GLU A 143 17.43 -5.41 3.24
N ASP A 144 18.23 -4.39 2.98
CA ASP A 144 17.85 -2.97 3.10
C ASP A 144 16.95 -2.47 1.95
N ALA A 145 16.65 -3.32 0.96
CA ALA A 145 15.69 -2.95 -0.09
C ALA A 145 14.28 -2.70 0.46
N ILE A 146 13.92 -3.37 1.56
CA ILE A 146 12.66 -3.13 2.28
C ILE A 146 13.01 -2.87 3.76
N GLN A 147 12.89 -1.64 4.20
CA GLN A 147 13.18 -1.24 5.57
C GLN A 147 11.90 -0.91 6.34
N LEU A 148 11.91 -1.16 7.65
CA LEU A 148 10.84 -0.77 8.56
C LEU A 148 11.42 0.13 9.65
N VAL A 149 10.87 1.33 9.83
CA VAL A 149 11.25 2.26 10.90
C VAL A 149 11.03 1.57 12.26
N PRO A 150 12.09 1.41 13.07
CA PRO A 150 12.03 0.55 14.27
C PRO A 150 11.27 1.18 15.45
N THR A 151 10.95 2.48 15.36
CA THR A 151 10.29 3.23 16.43
C THR A 151 8.86 3.60 16.10
N THR A 152 8.01 3.65 17.12
CA THR A 152 6.64 4.16 17.05
C THR A 152 6.55 5.68 17.31
N ASP A 153 7.67 6.34 17.60
CA ASP A 153 7.71 7.77 17.83
C ASP A 153 7.24 8.54 16.58
N ARG A 154 6.35 9.51 16.81
CA ARG A 154 5.82 10.38 15.75
C ARG A 154 6.87 11.34 15.19
N ALA A 155 7.97 11.59 15.92
CA ALA A 155 9.09 12.37 15.42
C ALA A 155 9.73 11.75 14.17
N ALA A 156 9.79 10.41 14.09
CA ALA A 156 10.29 9.69 12.92
C ALA A 156 9.50 10.02 11.64
N VAL A 157 8.19 10.24 11.74
CA VAL A 157 7.37 10.70 10.61
C VAL A 157 7.85 12.07 10.13
N GLY A 158 8.10 13.01 11.05
CA GLY A 158 8.62 14.34 10.71
C GLY A 158 9.96 14.27 9.96
N GLU A 159 10.86 13.37 10.35
CA GLU A 159 12.15 13.19 9.66
C GLU A 159 11.95 12.58 8.26
N MET A 160 11.04 11.61 8.11
CA MET A 160 10.69 11.09 6.78
C MET A 160 10.12 12.19 5.87
N LEU A 161 9.21 13.04 6.40
CA LEU A 161 8.61 14.15 5.64
C LEU A 161 9.65 15.18 5.18
N LYS A 162 10.76 15.33 5.91
CA LYS A 162 11.92 16.13 5.49
C LYS A 162 12.79 15.44 4.44
N GLY A 163 12.52 14.17 4.11
CA GLY A 163 13.28 13.39 3.12
C GLY A 163 14.49 12.66 3.70
N LEU A 164 14.61 12.47 5.02
CA LEU A 164 15.73 11.78 5.69
C LEU A 164 17.11 12.22 5.17
N GLY A 165 17.33 13.54 5.07
CA GLY A 165 18.61 14.07 4.58
C GLY A 165 18.88 13.78 3.09
N GLY A 166 17.84 13.60 2.27
CA GLY A 166 17.96 13.31 0.85
C GLY A 166 17.92 11.80 0.53
N ASN A 167 17.56 10.95 1.49
CA ASN A 167 17.48 9.50 1.31
C ASN A 167 16.06 9.00 1.01
N ILE A 168 15.06 9.87 0.85
CA ILE A 168 13.72 9.56 0.38
C ILE A 168 13.41 10.46 -0.82
N ASP A 169 12.97 9.84 -1.91
CA ASP A 169 12.63 10.53 -3.17
C ASP A 169 11.14 10.87 -3.26
N VAL A 170 10.28 10.03 -2.69
CA VAL A 170 8.82 10.17 -2.75
C VAL A 170 8.17 9.64 -1.48
N ILE A 171 7.08 10.28 -1.01
CA ILE A 171 6.27 9.79 0.10
C ILE A 171 4.88 9.39 -0.37
N VAL A 172 4.40 8.25 0.15
CA VAL A 172 3.06 7.72 -0.08
C VAL A 172 2.35 7.54 1.27
N PRO A 173 1.41 8.41 1.64
CA PRO A 173 0.59 8.22 2.83
C PRO A 173 -0.55 7.22 2.57
N ARG A 174 -0.83 6.33 3.54
CA ARG A 174 -1.93 5.37 3.55
C ARG A 174 -2.64 5.37 4.91
N GLY A 175 -3.54 6.28 5.12
CA GLY A 175 -4.23 6.42 6.40
C GLY A 175 -5.48 7.29 6.30
N GLY A 176 -5.92 7.79 7.44
CA GLY A 176 -7.03 8.72 7.52
C GLY A 176 -6.68 10.12 7.05
N ARG A 177 -7.70 10.99 7.02
CA ARG A 177 -7.61 12.37 6.54
C ARG A 177 -6.49 13.15 7.24
N SER A 178 -6.40 13.04 8.56
CA SER A 178 -5.40 13.77 9.35
C SER A 178 -3.96 13.42 8.97
N LEU A 179 -3.67 12.16 8.69
CA LEU A 179 -2.33 11.76 8.21
C LEU A 179 -2.06 12.34 6.82
N VAL A 180 -3.00 12.21 5.89
CA VAL A 180 -2.81 12.68 4.51
C VAL A 180 -2.65 14.19 4.47
N GLU A 181 -3.46 14.95 5.19
CA GLU A 181 -3.35 16.42 5.30
C GLU A 181 -2.01 16.83 5.90
N ARG A 182 -1.56 16.15 6.97
CA ARG A 182 -0.26 16.39 7.58
C ARG A 182 0.87 16.18 6.56
N VAL A 183 0.84 15.05 5.85
CA VAL A 183 1.86 14.73 4.84
C VAL A 183 1.87 15.78 3.72
N GLN A 184 0.70 16.15 3.20
CA GLN A 184 0.60 17.18 2.16
C GLN A 184 1.10 18.56 2.61
N THR A 185 0.94 18.88 3.89
CA THR A 185 1.33 20.19 4.43
C THR A 185 2.79 20.25 4.83
N GLU A 186 3.35 19.17 5.41
CA GLU A 186 4.68 19.17 6.03
C GLU A 186 5.76 18.55 5.13
N ALA A 187 5.40 17.77 4.09
CA ALA A 187 6.39 17.10 3.26
C ALA A 187 7.23 18.11 2.45
N ARG A 188 8.53 17.83 2.38
CA ARG A 188 9.51 18.56 1.58
C ARG A 188 10.05 17.76 0.41
N VAL A 189 9.47 16.59 0.17
CA VAL A 189 9.70 15.72 -0.98
C VAL A 189 8.38 15.49 -1.71
N PRO A 190 8.38 15.08 -2.97
CA PRO A 190 7.16 14.73 -3.71
C PRO A 190 6.25 13.77 -2.94
N VAL A 191 4.93 13.95 -3.05
CA VAL A 191 3.93 13.15 -2.34
C VAL A 191 2.93 12.59 -3.34
N PHE A 192 2.69 11.28 -3.31
CA PHE A 192 1.57 10.64 -3.96
C PHE A 192 0.45 10.39 -2.95
N ALA A 193 -0.40 11.38 -2.77
CA ALA A 193 -1.50 11.32 -1.81
C ALA A 193 -2.83 11.00 -2.46
N HIS A 194 -3.65 10.25 -1.73
CA HIS A 194 -5.07 10.07 -2.00
C HIS A 194 -5.84 10.35 -0.71
N LEU A 195 -6.74 11.31 -0.73
CA LEU A 195 -7.50 11.69 0.46
C LEU A 195 -8.89 11.06 0.46
N GLU A 196 -9.68 11.37 -0.54
CA GLU A 196 -11.07 10.91 -0.67
C GLU A 196 -11.37 10.54 -2.13
N GLY A 197 -12.26 9.58 -2.32
CA GLY A 197 -12.82 9.26 -3.63
C GLY A 197 -14.30 9.62 -3.62
N ILE A 198 -14.76 10.47 -4.53
CA ILE A 198 -16.18 10.72 -4.78
C ILE A 198 -16.57 9.83 -5.97
N CYS A 199 -17.00 8.60 -5.66
CA CYS A 199 -17.28 7.61 -6.70
C CYS A 199 -18.68 7.79 -7.27
N HIS A 200 -18.78 7.90 -8.59
CA HIS A 200 -20.01 8.06 -9.31
C HIS A 200 -20.37 6.79 -10.07
N LEU A 201 -21.63 6.40 -10.04
CA LEU A 201 -22.19 5.37 -10.91
C LEU A 201 -23.17 6.03 -11.86
N TYR A 202 -22.92 5.95 -13.17
CA TYR A 202 -23.83 6.41 -14.20
C TYR A 202 -24.58 5.24 -14.83
N ILE A 203 -25.91 5.35 -14.90
CA ILE A 203 -26.80 4.40 -15.55
C ILE A 203 -27.32 5.06 -16.82
N ASP A 204 -26.84 4.55 -17.95
CA ASP A 204 -27.28 4.97 -19.27
C ASP A 204 -28.71 4.47 -19.58
N LYS A 205 -29.44 5.19 -20.41
CA LYS A 205 -30.80 4.82 -20.83
C LYS A 205 -30.89 3.45 -21.52
N SER A 206 -29.80 2.97 -22.10
CA SER A 206 -29.71 1.66 -22.76
C SER A 206 -29.35 0.52 -21.79
N ALA A 207 -29.12 0.83 -20.50
CA ALA A 207 -28.69 -0.18 -19.53
C ALA A 207 -29.81 -1.18 -19.21
N ASP A 208 -29.44 -2.44 -19.01
CA ASP A 208 -30.29 -3.45 -18.37
C ASP A 208 -30.57 -3.04 -16.92
N LEU A 209 -31.84 -2.81 -16.58
CA LEU A 209 -32.22 -2.27 -15.27
C LEU A 209 -31.95 -3.24 -14.13
N ASP A 210 -32.12 -4.56 -14.34
CA ASP A 210 -31.86 -5.56 -13.30
C ASP A 210 -30.37 -5.67 -13.01
N MET A 211 -29.53 -5.58 -14.02
CA MET A 211 -28.08 -5.51 -13.86
C MET A 211 -27.68 -4.21 -13.17
N ALA A 212 -28.25 -3.07 -13.58
CA ALA A 212 -27.95 -1.76 -13.00
C ALA A 212 -28.27 -1.72 -11.50
N VAL A 213 -29.40 -2.27 -11.07
CA VAL A 213 -29.78 -2.39 -9.65
C VAL A 213 -28.77 -3.24 -8.88
N ARG A 214 -28.40 -4.42 -9.39
CA ARG A 214 -27.44 -5.30 -8.73
C ARG A 214 -26.07 -4.59 -8.57
N ILE A 215 -25.61 -3.90 -9.62
CA ILE A 215 -24.34 -3.17 -9.58
C ILE A 215 -24.42 -2.01 -8.56
N ALA A 216 -25.47 -1.20 -8.59
CA ALA A 216 -25.66 -0.07 -7.70
C ALA A 216 -25.67 -0.51 -6.23
N VAL A 217 -26.44 -1.54 -5.91
CA VAL A 217 -26.50 -2.12 -4.56
C VAL A 217 -25.13 -2.65 -4.13
N ASN A 218 -24.46 -3.42 -4.97
CA ASN A 218 -23.13 -3.93 -4.65
C ASN A 218 -22.10 -2.80 -4.48
N ALA A 219 -22.07 -1.84 -5.39
CA ALA A 219 -21.12 -0.72 -5.36
C ALA A 219 -21.25 0.17 -4.11
N LYS A 220 -22.47 0.30 -3.57
CA LYS A 220 -22.70 1.06 -2.33
C LYS A 220 -22.60 0.21 -1.07
N MET A 221 -23.28 -0.93 -1.04
CA MET A 221 -23.59 -1.65 0.20
C MET A 221 -22.57 -2.71 0.58
N ARG A 222 -21.72 -3.15 -0.35
CA ARG A 222 -20.72 -4.18 -0.06
C ARG A 222 -19.73 -3.76 1.04
N ARG A 223 -19.28 -2.51 1.03
CA ARG A 223 -18.41 -1.90 2.05
C ARG A 223 -18.58 -0.38 2.04
N THR A 224 -19.50 0.14 2.80
CA THR A 224 -19.86 1.57 2.82
C THR A 224 -18.73 2.51 3.29
N GLY A 225 -17.79 1.99 4.09
CA GLY A 225 -16.70 2.79 4.68
C GLY A 225 -15.39 2.80 3.87
N VAL A 226 -15.38 2.34 2.61
CA VAL A 226 -14.19 2.43 1.76
C VAL A 226 -14.31 3.57 0.76
N CYS A 227 -13.17 4.14 0.38
CA CYS A 227 -13.11 5.25 -0.58
C CYS A 227 -13.61 4.92 -2.00
N GLY A 228 -13.78 3.63 -2.32
CA GLY A 228 -14.34 3.17 -3.59
C GLY A 228 -15.85 2.90 -3.56
N ALA A 229 -16.54 3.12 -2.43
CA ALA A 229 -17.99 2.98 -2.36
C ALA A 229 -18.67 4.08 -3.17
N THR A 230 -19.71 3.73 -3.95
CA THR A 230 -20.47 4.71 -4.72
C THR A 230 -21.14 5.73 -3.78
N GLU A 231 -20.98 7.00 -4.09
CA GLU A 231 -21.61 8.13 -3.35
C GLU A 231 -22.66 8.85 -4.17
N THR A 232 -22.51 8.86 -5.48
CA THR A 232 -23.44 9.54 -6.38
C THR A 232 -23.97 8.54 -7.42
N LEU A 233 -25.29 8.50 -7.55
CA LEU A 233 -25.97 7.75 -8.61
C LEU A 233 -26.53 8.74 -9.63
N LEU A 234 -26.07 8.66 -10.85
CA LEU A 234 -26.52 9.42 -12.01
C LEU A 234 -27.32 8.49 -12.90
N VAL A 235 -28.53 8.88 -13.27
CA VAL A 235 -29.44 8.08 -14.09
C VAL A 235 -29.89 8.90 -15.28
N ASP A 236 -29.74 8.36 -16.49
CA ASP A 236 -30.28 8.97 -17.71
C ASP A 236 -31.81 8.91 -17.73
N ARG A 237 -32.47 9.85 -18.43
CA ARG A 237 -33.93 9.98 -18.53
C ARG A 237 -34.47 9.32 -19.77
#